data_7b205577e5dda598c3e01e76cb0d0667
#
_entry.id   7b205577e5dda598c3e01e76cb0d0667
#
_cell.length_a   1.000
_cell.length_b   1.000
_cell.length_c   1.000
_cell.angle_alpha   90.00
_cell.angle_beta   90.00
_cell.angle_gamma   90.00
#
_symmetry.space_group_name_H-M   'P 1'
#
loop_
_entity.id
_entity.type
_entity.pdbx_description
1 polymer ?
#
loop_
_entity_poly.entity_id
_entity_poly.type
_entity_poly.pdbx_seq_one_letter_code
_entity_poly.pdbx_strand_id
1 'polypeptide(L)'
;MNNEDKLNKIKIRNVKKEDLRAVAEIAVNGWKTAYKDIIDADFLDNLSIEENYKKRLNDYTENGFIVAELNNEIVGFCRYRSGNCYKEAHPNIDCEINALYVKPEYKRNSIGRKLVNSVIDEFKENGYSKMILWCLKDNYPSRAFYEKMGGIYCGENVIERGNKEYKEVGFIYDLKKLPKDELELVIPTMEYKKAVEGYLREFLDNGENEIAGDGGLDRIRDFDKWLEKIHNDLSVDTIDKDRIPATLYLTIRKSDKKIVGNVQIRHFLNEKLLNYGGHIGDSVRPSERRKGYATEQIRLALGKCKDLGIDNVLIDCDKNNIGSAKAIQNNGGVLENEIYVENELVQRYWISLKKRFVTNPNDMEIVDNGSFKIKSFNNSDFVGDIALIKFNKMNKPYMIENINLCMANDNYKWLEFYDYNKKYMLTAMYNENNEIIEWYFDIARKIGKEKGIPYEDDLYLDVVVTPKGDIKLLDEDELKDAFDRFEVNKSDYEMAYNEAKQLMNILKNNKDKLKEYTDKYLKEMLKWLEEKDITYKER
;
A
#
# COMPACT_ATOMS: atom_id res chain seq x y z
N MET A 1 -8.62 -17.12 -21.64
CA MET A 1 -9.58 -16.51 -20.68
C MET A 1 -8.79 -15.56 -19.82
N ASN A 2 -9.00 -14.23 -19.98
CA ASN A 2 -8.31 -13.21 -19.21
C ASN A 2 -8.63 -13.33 -17.71
N ASN A 3 -7.70 -12.89 -16.85
CA ASN A 3 -7.92 -12.88 -15.39
C ASN A 3 -9.20 -12.13 -14.97
N GLU A 4 -9.64 -11.13 -15.73
CA GLU A 4 -10.89 -10.39 -15.51
C GLU A 4 -12.14 -11.26 -15.67
N ASP A 5 -12.17 -12.18 -16.66
CA ASP A 5 -13.30 -13.09 -16.84
C ASP A 5 -13.44 -14.11 -15.69
N LYS A 6 -12.34 -14.46 -15.02
CA LYS A 6 -12.36 -15.31 -13.81
C LYS A 6 -12.90 -14.56 -12.59
N LEU A 7 -12.58 -13.26 -12.45
CA LEU A 7 -12.98 -12.43 -11.30
C LEU A 7 -14.48 -12.10 -11.29
N ASN A 8 -15.10 -12.01 -12.47
CA ASN A 8 -16.54 -11.75 -12.58
C ASN A 8 -17.42 -12.95 -12.18
N LYS A 9 -16.83 -14.14 -11.95
CA LYS A 9 -17.53 -15.36 -11.53
C LYS A 9 -17.55 -15.59 -10.03
N ILE A 10 -16.91 -14.73 -9.23
CA ILE A 10 -16.90 -14.87 -7.77
C ILE A 10 -18.24 -14.39 -7.23
N LYS A 11 -18.98 -15.31 -6.60
CA LYS A 11 -20.24 -15.06 -5.93
C LYS A 11 -20.02 -14.96 -4.43
N ILE A 12 -20.47 -13.86 -3.81
CA ILE A 12 -20.54 -13.73 -2.34
C ILE A 12 -21.96 -14.08 -1.91
N ARG A 13 -22.10 -14.95 -0.91
CA ARG A 13 -23.38 -15.37 -0.36
C ARG A 13 -23.26 -15.80 1.08
N ASN A 14 -24.37 -15.88 1.77
CA ASN A 14 -24.42 -16.47 3.11
C ASN A 14 -23.90 -17.92 3.08
N VAL A 15 -23.23 -18.30 4.17
CA VAL A 15 -22.75 -19.68 4.37
C VAL A 15 -23.94 -20.63 4.49
N LYS A 16 -23.80 -21.82 3.95
CA LYS A 16 -24.71 -22.93 4.16
C LYS A 16 -24.04 -24.00 5.00
N LYS A 17 -24.83 -24.89 5.57
CA LYS A 17 -24.31 -25.97 6.43
C LYS A 17 -23.34 -26.90 5.70
N GLU A 18 -23.60 -27.15 4.43
CA GLU A 18 -22.72 -27.93 3.55
C GLU A 18 -21.35 -27.29 3.27
N ASP A 19 -21.24 -25.98 3.41
CA ASP A 19 -19.97 -25.25 3.19
C ASP A 19 -18.99 -25.39 4.36
N LEU A 20 -19.48 -25.75 5.56
CA LEU A 20 -18.70 -25.67 6.80
C LEU A 20 -17.43 -26.53 6.79
N ARG A 21 -17.41 -27.62 6.02
CA ARG A 21 -16.21 -28.44 5.88
C ARG A 21 -15.13 -27.69 5.09
N ALA A 22 -15.49 -27.12 3.94
CA ALA A 22 -14.58 -26.30 3.15
C ALA A 22 -14.07 -25.07 3.94
N VAL A 23 -14.96 -24.44 4.72
CA VAL A 23 -14.62 -23.34 5.62
C VAL A 23 -13.60 -23.77 6.69
N ALA A 24 -13.77 -24.97 7.28
CA ALA A 24 -12.82 -25.51 8.25
C ALA A 24 -11.45 -25.77 7.63
N GLU A 25 -11.41 -26.33 6.42
CA GLU A 25 -10.20 -26.54 5.65
C GLU A 25 -9.48 -25.21 5.35
N ILE A 26 -10.21 -24.20 4.87
CA ILE A 26 -9.66 -22.86 4.59
C ILE A 26 -9.09 -22.22 5.87
N ALA A 27 -9.81 -22.34 7.00
CA ALA A 27 -9.36 -21.78 8.26
C ALA A 27 -8.06 -22.44 8.75
N VAL A 28 -8.03 -23.77 8.84
CA VAL A 28 -6.86 -24.52 9.34
C VAL A 28 -5.65 -24.32 8.44
N ASN A 29 -5.82 -24.47 7.11
CA ASN A 29 -4.73 -24.28 6.16
C ASN A 29 -4.28 -22.82 6.12
N GLY A 30 -5.24 -21.87 6.25
CA GLY A 30 -4.93 -20.44 6.36
C GLY A 30 -4.08 -20.13 7.59
N TRP A 31 -4.36 -20.74 8.75
CA TRP A 31 -3.54 -20.61 9.96
C TRP A 31 -2.14 -21.19 9.76
N LYS A 32 -2.05 -22.43 9.29
CA LYS A 32 -0.77 -23.11 9.04
C LYS A 32 0.11 -22.36 8.04
N THR A 33 -0.49 -21.66 7.07
CA THR A 33 0.27 -20.90 6.06
C THR A 33 0.59 -19.49 6.51
N ALA A 34 -0.42 -18.75 7.02
CA ALA A 34 -0.24 -17.32 7.34
C ALA A 34 0.54 -17.07 8.63
N TYR A 35 0.56 -18.04 9.54
CA TYR A 35 1.14 -17.88 10.87
C TYR A 35 2.30 -18.85 11.15
N LYS A 36 2.83 -19.53 10.12
CA LYS A 36 3.92 -20.50 10.22
C LYS A 36 5.13 -19.97 11.01
N ASP A 37 5.48 -18.69 10.79
CA ASP A 37 6.63 -18.05 11.44
C ASP A 37 6.22 -17.07 12.56
N ILE A 38 4.95 -17.07 12.95
CA ILE A 38 4.40 -16.13 13.95
C ILE A 38 3.89 -16.88 15.19
N ILE A 39 3.21 -17.99 14.99
CA ILE A 39 2.62 -18.83 16.05
C ILE A 39 3.43 -20.11 16.20
N ASP A 40 3.45 -20.61 17.42
CA ASP A 40 4.09 -21.86 17.79
C ASP A 40 3.75 -23.02 16.85
N ALA A 41 4.79 -23.72 16.37
CA ALA A 41 4.64 -24.80 15.41
C ALA A 41 3.79 -25.95 15.98
N ASP A 42 4.01 -26.33 17.25
CA ASP A 42 3.23 -27.41 17.89
C ASP A 42 1.74 -27.06 17.96
N PHE A 43 1.41 -25.79 18.22
CA PHE A 43 0.03 -25.33 18.18
C PHE A 43 -0.56 -25.44 16.77
N LEU A 44 0.17 -25.00 15.75
CA LEU A 44 -0.27 -25.03 14.36
C LEU A 44 -0.41 -26.47 13.85
N ASP A 45 0.53 -27.35 14.17
CA ASP A 45 0.53 -28.74 13.74
C ASP A 45 -0.64 -29.52 14.34
N ASN A 46 -1.01 -29.20 15.58
CA ASN A 46 -2.17 -29.78 16.27
C ASN A 46 -3.52 -29.26 15.79
N LEU A 47 -3.58 -28.25 14.90
CA LEU A 47 -4.83 -27.79 14.33
C LEU A 47 -5.49 -28.88 13.46
N SER A 48 -6.66 -29.34 13.87
CA SER A 48 -7.43 -30.38 13.20
C SER A 48 -8.59 -29.80 12.39
N ILE A 49 -8.67 -30.15 11.10
CA ILE A 49 -9.80 -29.79 10.24
C ILE A 49 -11.09 -30.39 10.80
N GLU A 50 -11.05 -31.63 11.27
CA GLU A 50 -12.23 -32.33 11.77
C GLU A 50 -12.78 -31.69 13.06
N GLU A 51 -11.91 -31.29 14.00
CA GLU A 51 -12.33 -30.58 15.21
C GLU A 51 -12.86 -29.19 14.88
N ASN A 52 -12.20 -28.46 13.97
CA ASN A 52 -12.67 -27.15 13.52
C ASN A 52 -14.04 -27.26 12.83
N TYR A 53 -14.25 -28.30 12.03
CA TYR A 53 -15.53 -28.58 11.39
C TYR A 53 -16.63 -28.87 12.42
N LYS A 54 -16.37 -29.78 13.38
CA LYS A 54 -17.33 -30.10 14.47
C LYS A 54 -17.70 -28.86 15.27
N LYS A 55 -16.72 -28.04 15.64
CA LYS A 55 -16.97 -26.77 16.35
C LYS A 55 -17.87 -25.85 15.54
N ARG A 56 -17.58 -25.65 14.24
CA ARG A 56 -18.40 -24.80 13.37
C ARG A 56 -19.80 -25.35 13.15
N LEU A 57 -19.95 -26.64 13.13
CA LEU A 57 -21.25 -27.28 13.01
C LEU A 57 -22.12 -27.04 14.24
N ASN A 58 -21.52 -27.09 15.44
CA ASN A 58 -22.22 -26.81 16.72
C ASN A 58 -22.60 -25.33 16.87
N ASP A 59 -21.71 -24.41 16.39
CA ASP A 59 -21.87 -22.96 16.47
C ASP A 59 -22.49 -22.37 15.19
N TYR A 60 -23.15 -23.22 14.37
CA TYR A 60 -23.65 -22.79 13.07
C TYR A 60 -24.77 -21.76 13.21
N THR A 61 -24.59 -20.65 12.54
CA THR A 61 -25.60 -19.63 12.30
C THR A 61 -25.44 -19.10 10.88
N GLU A 62 -26.52 -18.84 10.18
CA GLU A 62 -26.50 -18.26 8.84
C GLU A 62 -26.16 -16.77 8.86
N ASN A 63 -26.50 -16.09 9.96
CA ASN A 63 -26.26 -14.66 10.12
C ASN A 63 -24.82 -14.37 10.54
N GLY A 64 -24.24 -13.31 9.98
CA GLY A 64 -22.87 -12.89 10.29
C GLY A 64 -21.79 -13.81 9.72
N PHE A 65 -22.11 -14.56 8.63
CA PHE A 65 -21.17 -15.49 8.03
C PHE A 65 -21.40 -15.63 6.52
N ILE A 66 -20.45 -15.14 5.72
CA ILE A 66 -20.51 -15.19 4.26
C ILE A 66 -19.31 -15.97 3.69
N VAL A 67 -19.50 -16.50 2.49
CA VAL A 67 -18.49 -17.24 1.71
C VAL A 67 -18.31 -16.63 0.33
N ALA A 68 -17.11 -16.77 -0.21
CA ALA A 68 -16.80 -16.52 -1.61
C ALA A 68 -16.78 -17.86 -2.36
N GLU A 69 -17.64 -17.99 -3.36
CA GLU A 69 -17.78 -19.16 -4.21
C GLU A 69 -17.27 -18.83 -5.62
N LEU A 70 -16.41 -19.67 -6.15
CA LEU A 70 -15.90 -19.61 -7.53
C LEU A 70 -16.02 -20.99 -8.19
N ASN A 71 -16.79 -21.09 -9.28
CA ASN A 71 -17.04 -22.34 -10.00
C ASN A 71 -17.52 -23.50 -9.08
N ASN A 72 -18.44 -23.21 -8.17
CA ASN A 72 -18.97 -24.12 -7.14
C ASN A 72 -17.94 -24.57 -6.07
N GLU A 73 -16.80 -23.93 -5.99
CA GLU A 73 -15.81 -24.14 -4.95
C GLU A 73 -15.82 -22.97 -3.94
N ILE A 74 -15.77 -23.25 -2.65
CA ILE A 74 -15.59 -22.23 -1.61
C ILE A 74 -14.10 -21.89 -1.54
N VAL A 75 -13.77 -20.62 -1.88
CA VAL A 75 -12.40 -20.12 -1.99
C VAL A 75 -12.03 -19.11 -0.91
N GLY A 76 -13.00 -18.69 -0.09
CA GLY A 76 -12.78 -17.79 1.05
C GLY A 76 -14.03 -17.60 1.87
N PHE A 77 -13.87 -17.02 3.06
CA PHE A 77 -15.00 -16.70 3.94
C PHE A 77 -14.71 -15.48 4.83
N CYS A 78 -15.77 -14.86 5.31
CA CYS A 78 -15.73 -13.81 6.33
C CYS A 78 -16.78 -14.08 7.41
N ARG A 79 -16.37 -13.95 8.68
CA ARG A 79 -17.27 -14.00 9.83
C ARG A 79 -17.26 -12.65 10.53
N TYR A 80 -18.44 -12.15 10.86
CA TYR A 80 -18.63 -10.83 11.44
C TYR A 80 -19.81 -10.83 12.42
N ARG A 81 -19.92 -9.78 13.23
CA ARG A 81 -21.01 -9.67 14.23
C ARG A 81 -21.26 -8.23 14.64
N SER A 82 -22.43 -7.98 15.25
CA SER A 82 -22.70 -6.78 16.03
C SER A 82 -21.87 -6.77 17.32
N GLY A 83 -21.50 -5.59 17.82
CA GLY A 83 -20.61 -5.41 18.95
C GLY A 83 -19.15 -5.73 18.62
N ASN A 84 -18.28 -5.70 19.62
CA ASN A 84 -16.86 -6.05 19.48
C ASN A 84 -16.34 -6.77 20.73
N CYS A 85 -15.26 -7.57 20.60
CA CYS A 85 -14.69 -8.35 21.69
C CYS A 85 -13.94 -7.51 22.74
N TYR A 86 -13.58 -6.28 22.41
CA TYR A 86 -12.83 -5.35 23.29
C TYR A 86 -13.65 -4.11 23.62
N LYS A 87 -14.93 -4.30 23.99
CA LYS A 87 -15.89 -3.23 24.23
C LYS A 87 -15.45 -2.22 25.30
N GLU A 88 -14.72 -2.66 26.31
CA GLU A 88 -14.20 -1.78 27.36
C GLU A 88 -13.14 -0.79 26.81
N ALA A 89 -12.22 -1.28 25.97
CA ALA A 89 -11.20 -0.47 25.34
C ALA A 89 -11.75 0.38 24.17
N HIS A 90 -12.80 -0.10 23.51
CA HIS A 90 -13.38 0.52 22.32
C HIS A 90 -14.92 0.63 22.42
N PRO A 91 -15.46 1.43 23.37
CA PRO A 91 -16.91 1.48 23.67
C PRO A 91 -17.77 2.03 22.52
N ASN A 92 -17.16 2.80 21.61
CA ASN A 92 -17.85 3.45 20.48
C ASN A 92 -17.82 2.61 19.19
N ILE A 93 -17.40 1.36 19.26
CA ILE A 93 -17.36 0.43 18.13
C ILE A 93 -18.56 -0.50 18.23
N ASP A 94 -19.38 -0.52 17.19
CA ASP A 94 -20.69 -1.17 17.17
C ASP A 94 -20.74 -2.47 16.37
N CYS A 95 -19.70 -2.79 15.59
CA CYS A 95 -19.60 -4.07 14.87
C CYS A 95 -18.13 -4.50 14.62
N GLU A 96 -17.95 -5.78 14.28
CA GLU A 96 -16.61 -6.35 14.13
C GLU A 96 -16.57 -7.43 13.03
N ILE A 97 -15.46 -7.46 12.27
CA ILE A 97 -15.05 -8.63 11.50
C ILE A 97 -14.08 -9.45 12.36
N ASN A 98 -14.47 -10.68 12.70
CA ASN A 98 -13.67 -11.54 13.58
C ASN A 98 -12.97 -12.70 12.87
N ALA A 99 -13.22 -12.93 11.58
CA ALA A 99 -12.45 -13.85 10.75
C ALA A 99 -12.56 -13.50 9.27
N LEU A 100 -11.42 -13.48 8.57
CA LEU A 100 -11.34 -13.32 7.12
C LEU A 100 -10.23 -14.23 6.59
N TYR A 101 -10.60 -15.18 5.74
CA TYR A 101 -9.65 -16.11 5.14
C TYR A 101 -9.94 -16.32 3.67
N VAL A 102 -8.88 -16.42 2.86
CA VAL A 102 -8.91 -16.77 1.45
C VAL A 102 -7.88 -17.87 1.23
N LYS A 103 -8.22 -18.89 0.45
CA LYS A 103 -7.28 -19.95 0.09
C LYS A 103 -6.01 -19.35 -0.51
N PRO A 104 -4.79 -19.84 -0.16
CA PRO A 104 -3.53 -19.28 -0.62
C PRO A 104 -3.45 -19.11 -2.14
N GLU A 105 -3.87 -20.12 -2.89
CA GLU A 105 -3.86 -20.17 -4.36
C GLU A 105 -4.83 -19.16 -5.02
N TYR A 106 -5.77 -18.62 -4.24
CA TYR A 106 -6.73 -17.61 -4.71
C TYR A 106 -6.46 -16.21 -4.13
N LYS A 107 -5.37 -16.01 -3.36
CA LYS A 107 -4.96 -14.70 -2.87
C LYS A 107 -4.64 -13.76 -4.04
N ARG A 108 -4.67 -12.43 -3.79
CA ARG A 108 -4.43 -11.38 -4.80
C ARG A 108 -5.46 -11.31 -5.95
N ASN A 109 -6.53 -12.10 -5.89
CA ASN A 109 -7.66 -12.07 -6.84
C ASN A 109 -8.86 -11.27 -6.31
N SER A 110 -8.64 -10.22 -5.52
CA SER A 110 -9.66 -9.32 -4.94
C SER A 110 -10.74 -10.01 -4.10
N ILE A 111 -10.63 -11.31 -3.79
CA ILE A 111 -11.65 -12.06 -3.03
C ILE A 111 -11.80 -11.51 -1.62
N GLY A 112 -10.68 -11.27 -0.91
CA GLY A 112 -10.71 -10.67 0.44
C GLY A 112 -11.39 -9.30 0.44
N ARG A 113 -11.15 -8.47 -0.58
CA ARG A 113 -11.79 -7.17 -0.75
C ARG A 113 -13.31 -7.31 -0.95
N LYS A 114 -13.74 -8.23 -1.84
CA LYS A 114 -15.17 -8.48 -2.07
C LYS A 114 -15.89 -8.93 -0.81
N LEU A 115 -15.28 -9.82 -0.02
CA LEU A 115 -15.83 -10.27 1.26
C LEU A 115 -15.96 -9.11 2.26
N VAL A 116 -14.90 -8.30 2.44
CA VAL A 116 -14.93 -7.15 3.38
C VAL A 116 -15.95 -6.10 2.94
N ASN A 117 -16.00 -5.76 1.64
CA ASN A 117 -16.96 -4.79 1.14
C ASN A 117 -18.40 -5.26 1.34
N SER A 118 -18.71 -6.53 1.07
CA SER A 118 -20.04 -7.08 1.31
C SER A 118 -20.48 -6.96 2.78
N VAL A 119 -19.54 -7.18 3.72
CA VAL A 119 -19.81 -7.00 5.16
C VAL A 119 -19.97 -5.52 5.52
N ILE A 120 -19.15 -4.64 4.96
CA ILE A 120 -19.26 -3.18 5.17
C ILE A 120 -20.62 -2.68 4.68
N ASP A 121 -21.08 -3.13 3.52
CA ASP A 121 -22.37 -2.72 2.96
C ASP A 121 -23.53 -3.20 3.85
N GLU A 122 -23.51 -4.45 4.29
CA GLU A 122 -24.49 -4.99 5.23
C GLU A 122 -24.49 -4.21 6.57
N PHE A 123 -23.33 -3.89 7.12
CA PHE A 123 -23.25 -3.08 8.34
C PHE A 123 -23.81 -1.68 8.14
N LYS A 124 -23.55 -1.04 7.00
CA LYS A 124 -24.12 0.27 6.66
C LYS A 124 -25.65 0.22 6.52
N GLU A 125 -26.18 -0.81 5.86
CA GLU A 125 -27.62 -1.02 5.69
C GLU A 125 -28.32 -1.24 7.04
N ASN A 126 -27.66 -1.90 7.98
CA ASN A 126 -28.14 -2.11 9.35
C ASN A 126 -27.86 -0.90 10.29
N GLY A 127 -27.33 0.23 9.77
CA GLY A 127 -27.15 1.47 10.52
C GLY A 127 -25.93 1.54 11.43
N TYR A 128 -25.00 0.58 11.33
CA TYR A 128 -23.75 0.63 12.08
C TYR A 128 -22.85 1.76 11.58
N SER A 129 -22.03 2.33 12.46
CA SER A 129 -21.22 3.49 12.16
C SER A 129 -19.72 3.23 12.23
N LYS A 130 -19.28 2.31 13.08
CA LYS A 130 -17.86 1.99 13.25
C LYS A 130 -17.64 0.50 13.39
N MET A 131 -16.75 -0.03 12.54
CA MET A 131 -16.34 -1.42 12.53
C MET A 131 -14.88 -1.54 13.02
N ILE A 132 -14.56 -2.62 13.72
CA ILE A 132 -13.19 -3.00 14.07
C ILE A 132 -12.85 -4.38 13.53
N LEU A 133 -11.59 -4.61 13.28
CA LEU A 133 -11.02 -5.94 13.08
C LEU A 133 -9.61 -6.01 13.68
N TRP A 134 -9.16 -7.22 13.97
CA TRP A 134 -7.88 -7.49 14.61
C TRP A 134 -7.08 -8.50 13.80
N CYS A 135 -5.76 -8.36 13.80
CA CYS A 135 -4.85 -9.37 13.27
C CYS A 135 -3.56 -9.43 14.10
N LEU A 136 -2.85 -10.54 14.01
CA LEU A 136 -1.56 -10.67 14.67
C LEU A 136 -0.61 -9.56 14.22
N LYS A 137 0.13 -8.99 15.17
CA LYS A 137 1.05 -7.85 14.96
C LYS A 137 2.06 -8.14 13.87
N ASP A 138 2.58 -9.36 13.81
CA ASP A 138 3.61 -9.79 12.88
C ASP A 138 3.05 -10.32 11.55
N ASN A 139 1.71 -10.30 11.36
CA ASN A 139 1.07 -10.59 10.07
C ASN A 139 1.02 -9.32 9.18
N TYR A 140 2.18 -8.89 8.70
CA TYR A 140 2.34 -7.68 7.88
C TYR A 140 1.47 -7.67 6.61
N PRO A 141 1.32 -8.79 5.86
CA PRO A 141 0.44 -8.82 4.68
C PRO A 141 -1.02 -8.48 5.00
N SER A 142 -1.55 -9.01 6.11
CA SER A 142 -2.92 -8.71 6.54
C SER A 142 -3.06 -7.26 7.01
N ARG A 143 -2.06 -6.73 7.72
CA ARG A 143 -2.03 -5.32 8.15
C ARG A 143 -2.09 -4.39 6.95
N ALA A 144 -1.20 -4.58 5.96
CA ALA A 144 -1.17 -3.79 4.74
C ALA A 144 -2.51 -3.87 3.97
N PHE A 145 -3.13 -5.07 3.93
CA PHE A 145 -4.44 -5.24 3.32
C PHE A 145 -5.53 -4.44 4.04
N TYR A 146 -5.59 -4.51 5.38
CA TYR A 146 -6.61 -3.81 6.15
C TYR A 146 -6.49 -2.30 6.08
N GLU A 147 -5.27 -1.79 6.07
CA GLU A 147 -4.99 -0.37 5.86
C GLU A 147 -5.38 0.10 4.46
N LYS A 148 -5.06 -0.70 3.44
CA LYS A 148 -5.48 -0.43 2.05
C LYS A 148 -7.01 -0.44 1.89
N MET A 149 -7.73 -1.14 2.76
CA MET A 149 -9.19 -1.13 2.82
C MET A 149 -9.76 0.06 3.61
N GLY A 150 -8.92 0.99 4.09
CA GLY A 150 -9.33 2.20 4.81
C GLY A 150 -9.37 2.03 6.34
N GLY A 151 -8.79 0.97 6.87
CA GLY A 151 -8.66 0.75 8.32
C GLY A 151 -7.61 1.66 8.94
N ILE A 152 -7.94 2.29 10.05
CA ILE A 152 -7.04 3.15 10.84
C ILE A 152 -6.57 2.35 12.05
N TYR A 153 -5.25 2.23 12.22
CA TYR A 153 -4.65 1.60 13.39
C TYR A 153 -5.17 2.22 14.69
N CYS A 154 -5.59 1.39 15.65
CA CYS A 154 -6.19 1.85 16.89
C CYS A 154 -5.52 1.33 18.17
N GLY A 155 -4.47 0.52 18.07
CA GLY A 155 -3.73 0.02 19.22
C GLY A 155 -3.38 -1.46 19.15
N GLU A 156 -2.74 -1.93 20.22
CA GLU A 156 -2.32 -3.33 20.39
C GLU A 156 -3.12 -3.99 21.50
N ASN A 157 -3.29 -5.30 21.38
CA ASN A 157 -3.84 -6.15 22.41
C ASN A 157 -3.04 -7.46 22.50
N VAL A 158 -3.23 -8.22 23.56
CA VAL A 158 -2.59 -9.52 23.77
C VAL A 158 -3.64 -10.61 23.73
N ILE A 159 -3.38 -11.65 22.96
CA ILE A 159 -4.23 -12.85 22.89
C ILE A 159 -3.43 -14.08 23.22
N GLU A 160 -4.09 -15.04 23.87
CA GLU A 160 -3.51 -16.35 24.17
C GLU A 160 -3.88 -17.37 23.09
N ARG A 161 -2.89 -18.12 22.60
CA ARG A 161 -3.09 -19.27 21.71
C ARG A 161 -2.21 -20.42 22.18
N GLY A 162 -2.84 -21.55 22.48
CA GLY A 162 -2.17 -22.61 23.23
C GLY A 162 -1.79 -22.08 24.62
N ASN A 163 -0.53 -22.20 24.99
CA ASN A 163 0.01 -21.71 26.27
C ASN A 163 0.88 -20.47 26.11
N LYS A 164 0.73 -19.71 25.01
CA LYS A 164 1.56 -18.56 24.68
C LYS A 164 0.75 -17.32 24.34
N GLU A 165 1.30 -16.16 24.71
CA GLU A 165 0.74 -14.87 24.42
C GLU A 165 1.29 -14.32 23.10
N TYR A 166 0.38 -13.71 22.31
CA TYR A 166 0.72 -13.07 21.04
C TYR A 166 0.10 -11.67 21.00
N LYS A 167 0.83 -10.75 20.41
CA LYS A 167 0.30 -9.40 20.17
C LYS A 167 -0.56 -9.37 18.91
N GLU A 168 -1.69 -8.72 18.99
CA GLU A 168 -2.50 -8.36 17.85
C GLU A 168 -2.67 -6.84 17.75
N VAL A 169 -2.96 -6.36 16.54
CA VAL A 169 -3.19 -4.95 16.22
C VAL A 169 -4.58 -4.77 15.67
N GLY A 170 -5.24 -3.69 16.12
CA GLY A 170 -6.61 -3.36 15.73
C GLY A 170 -6.66 -2.28 14.66
N PHE A 171 -7.66 -2.38 13.78
CA PHE A 171 -7.99 -1.40 12.74
C PHE A 171 -9.46 -1.02 12.83
N ILE A 172 -9.72 0.29 12.97
CA ILE A 172 -11.06 0.87 13.01
C ILE A 172 -11.42 1.43 11.64
N TYR A 173 -12.66 1.19 11.23
CA TYR A 173 -13.28 1.73 10.02
C TYR A 173 -14.45 2.63 10.41
N ASP A 174 -14.41 3.88 9.96
CA ASP A 174 -15.57 4.77 10.02
C ASP A 174 -16.46 4.50 8.80
N LEU A 175 -17.49 3.69 9.00
CA LEU A 175 -18.35 3.19 7.93
C LEU A 175 -19.11 4.31 7.19
N LYS A 176 -19.31 5.46 7.86
CA LYS A 176 -19.95 6.64 7.24
C LYS A 176 -19.03 7.35 6.25
N LYS A 177 -17.71 7.16 6.38
CA LYS A 177 -16.71 7.79 5.52
C LYS A 177 -16.19 6.87 4.42
N LEU A 178 -16.40 5.56 4.53
CA LEU A 178 -16.03 4.63 3.48
C LEU A 178 -17.00 4.74 2.28
N PRO A 179 -16.50 4.68 1.04
CA PRO A 179 -17.36 4.63 -0.12
C PRO A 179 -18.26 3.39 -0.08
N LYS A 180 -19.51 3.55 -0.57
CA LYS A 180 -20.50 2.45 -0.60
C LYS A 180 -20.15 1.34 -1.59
N ASP A 181 -19.22 1.62 -2.55
CA ASP A 181 -18.98 0.73 -3.66
C ASP A 181 -17.56 0.90 -4.24
N GLU A 182 -17.13 -0.07 -5.00
CA GLU A 182 -15.89 0.03 -5.78
C GLU A 182 -16.00 1.12 -6.84
N LEU A 183 -14.94 1.92 -6.94
CA LEU A 183 -14.77 2.90 -8.00
C LEU A 183 -13.83 2.37 -9.08
N GLU A 184 -14.02 2.88 -10.29
CA GLU A 184 -13.08 2.69 -11.40
C GLU A 184 -12.83 4.02 -12.10
N LEU A 185 -11.62 4.19 -12.62
CA LEU A 185 -11.24 5.32 -13.46
C LEU A 185 -11.33 4.90 -14.92
N VAL A 186 -12.16 5.61 -15.70
CA VAL A 186 -12.34 5.33 -17.12
C VAL A 186 -12.06 6.58 -17.95
N ILE A 187 -11.42 6.42 -19.10
CA ILE A 187 -11.26 7.51 -20.08
C ILE A 187 -12.62 7.78 -20.71
N PRO A 188 -13.06 9.05 -20.80
CA PRO A 188 -14.33 9.39 -21.41
C PRO A 188 -14.40 8.98 -22.89
N THR A 189 -15.56 8.43 -23.28
CA THR A 189 -15.91 8.09 -24.66
C THR A 189 -17.29 8.65 -24.98
N MET A 190 -17.71 8.56 -26.23
CA MET A 190 -19.06 8.98 -26.66
C MET A 190 -20.20 8.32 -25.88
N GLU A 191 -19.97 7.13 -25.32
CA GLU A 191 -20.97 6.39 -24.51
C GLU A 191 -21.34 7.14 -23.22
N TYR A 192 -20.44 7.97 -22.69
CA TYR A 192 -20.66 8.73 -21.46
C TYR A 192 -21.35 10.08 -21.67
N LYS A 193 -21.67 10.50 -22.92
CA LYS A 193 -22.24 11.83 -23.25
C LYS A 193 -23.36 12.24 -22.28
N LYS A 194 -24.43 11.47 -22.23
CA LYS A 194 -25.59 11.76 -21.38
C LYS A 194 -25.26 11.82 -19.90
N ALA A 195 -24.35 10.94 -19.44
CA ALA A 195 -23.95 10.89 -18.04
C ALA A 195 -23.06 12.09 -17.65
N VAL A 196 -22.17 12.55 -18.56
CA VAL A 196 -21.32 13.73 -18.37
C VAL A 196 -22.15 15.01 -18.40
N GLU A 197 -23.12 15.14 -19.33
CA GLU A 197 -24.05 16.26 -19.35
C GLU A 197 -24.86 16.37 -18.04
N GLY A 198 -25.30 15.23 -17.49
CA GLY A 198 -25.96 15.18 -16.19
C GLY A 198 -25.02 15.47 -15.01
N TYR A 199 -23.74 15.12 -15.13
CA TYR A 199 -22.70 15.45 -14.16
C TYR A 199 -22.48 16.97 -14.12
N LEU A 200 -22.23 17.60 -15.26
CA LEU A 200 -22.07 19.06 -15.38
C LEU A 200 -23.27 19.82 -14.84
N ARG A 201 -24.48 19.40 -15.24
CA ARG A 201 -25.73 20.07 -14.82
C ARG A 201 -25.86 20.11 -13.30
N GLU A 202 -25.53 19.04 -12.61
CA GLU A 202 -25.61 19.00 -11.14
C GLU A 202 -24.68 20.01 -10.46
N PHE A 203 -23.47 20.27 -10.98
CA PHE A 203 -22.61 21.33 -10.48
C PHE A 203 -23.24 22.72 -10.69
N LEU A 204 -23.70 22.96 -11.89
CA LEU A 204 -24.36 24.25 -12.22
C LEU A 204 -25.62 24.50 -11.38
N ASP A 205 -26.45 23.47 -11.18
CA ASP A 205 -27.65 23.54 -10.34
C ASP A 205 -27.30 23.75 -8.86
N ASN A 206 -26.11 23.31 -8.43
CA ASN A 206 -25.57 23.56 -7.09
C ASN A 206 -24.87 24.92 -6.94
N GLY A 207 -24.86 25.75 -8.01
CA GLY A 207 -24.26 27.09 -8.03
C GLY A 207 -22.74 27.08 -8.24
N GLU A 208 -22.15 25.95 -8.62
CA GLU A 208 -20.71 25.79 -8.85
C GLU A 208 -20.42 25.89 -10.36
N ASN A 209 -19.73 26.96 -10.77
CA ASN A 209 -19.40 27.22 -12.17
C ASN A 209 -17.97 26.76 -12.55
N GLU A 210 -17.17 26.37 -11.58
CA GLU A 210 -15.82 25.85 -11.76
C GLU A 210 -15.72 24.44 -11.20
N ILE A 211 -15.17 23.52 -12.01
CA ILE A 211 -15.00 22.11 -11.67
C ILE A 211 -13.53 21.75 -11.81
N ALA A 212 -12.85 21.51 -10.68
CA ALA A 212 -11.43 21.17 -10.72
C ALA A 212 -11.20 19.84 -11.47
N GLY A 213 -10.19 19.80 -12.33
CA GLY A 213 -9.77 18.60 -13.04
C GLY A 213 -10.76 18.06 -14.08
N ASP A 214 -11.69 18.87 -14.56
CA ASP A 214 -12.74 18.47 -15.53
C ASP A 214 -12.30 18.57 -16.99
N GLY A 215 -11.04 18.97 -17.25
CA GLY A 215 -10.52 19.17 -18.61
C GLY A 215 -11.13 20.36 -19.35
N GLY A 216 -11.84 21.26 -18.64
CA GLY A 216 -12.50 22.46 -19.18
C GLY A 216 -13.95 22.21 -19.61
N LEU A 217 -14.60 21.17 -19.12
CA LEU A 217 -16.01 20.87 -19.34
C LEU A 217 -16.91 22.02 -18.88
N ASP A 218 -16.58 22.60 -17.72
CA ASP A 218 -17.27 23.75 -17.12
C ASP A 218 -17.32 24.98 -18.01
N ARG A 219 -16.28 25.20 -18.83
CA ARG A 219 -16.14 26.36 -19.74
C ARG A 219 -16.66 26.06 -21.14
N ILE A 220 -16.33 24.89 -21.69
CA ILE A 220 -16.69 24.47 -23.04
C ILE A 220 -18.19 24.20 -23.13
N ARG A 221 -18.78 23.53 -22.13
CA ARG A 221 -20.20 23.18 -22.00
C ARG A 221 -20.81 22.48 -23.24
N ASP A 222 -19.98 21.96 -24.12
CA ASP A 222 -20.28 21.17 -25.29
C ASP A 222 -19.52 19.88 -25.22
N PHE A 223 -20.21 18.77 -25.06
CA PHE A 223 -19.58 17.47 -24.81
C PHE A 223 -18.66 17.03 -25.96
N ASP A 224 -19.07 17.22 -27.21
CA ASP A 224 -18.35 16.72 -28.38
C ASP A 224 -17.01 17.47 -28.52
N LYS A 225 -17.02 18.81 -28.37
CA LYS A 225 -15.83 19.66 -28.38
C LYS A 225 -14.93 19.38 -27.17
N TRP A 226 -15.50 19.14 -26.00
CA TRP A 226 -14.77 18.79 -24.82
C TRP A 226 -14.09 17.42 -24.97
N LEU A 227 -14.80 16.41 -25.52
CA LEU A 227 -14.25 15.08 -25.76
C LEU A 227 -13.08 15.12 -26.74
N GLU A 228 -13.24 15.87 -27.85
CA GLU A 228 -12.14 16.11 -28.81
C GLU A 228 -10.93 16.74 -28.13
N LYS A 229 -11.15 17.79 -27.33
CA LYS A 229 -10.09 18.46 -26.60
C LYS A 229 -9.33 17.53 -25.65
N ILE A 230 -10.03 16.78 -24.79
CA ILE A 230 -9.35 15.90 -23.83
C ILE A 230 -8.60 14.74 -24.51
N HIS A 231 -9.03 14.32 -25.70
CA HIS A 231 -8.28 13.35 -26.49
C HIS A 231 -7.02 13.99 -27.12
N ASN A 232 -7.09 15.23 -27.56
CA ASN A 232 -5.92 15.96 -28.03
C ASN A 232 -4.94 16.27 -26.89
N ASP A 233 -5.43 16.42 -25.65
CA ASP A 233 -4.60 16.66 -24.47
C ASP A 233 -3.74 15.43 -24.05
N LEU A 234 -3.95 14.25 -24.63
CA LEU A 234 -3.25 13.02 -24.26
C LEU A 234 -1.76 13.01 -24.69
N SER A 235 -1.40 13.74 -25.73
CA SER A 235 -0.06 13.70 -26.33
C SER A 235 0.53 15.08 -26.60
N VAL A 236 1.86 15.18 -26.45
CA VAL A 236 2.62 16.39 -26.84
C VAL A 236 2.47 16.75 -28.31
N ASP A 237 2.17 15.78 -29.17
CA ASP A 237 2.01 15.99 -30.62
C ASP A 237 0.68 16.62 -31.00
N THR A 238 -0.34 16.51 -30.14
CA THR A 238 -1.71 16.92 -30.43
C THR A 238 -2.23 18.04 -29.53
N ILE A 239 -1.56 18.29 -28.41
CA ILE A 239 -1.93 19.36 -27.47
C ILE A 239 -1.47 20.74 -27.97
N ASP A 240 -2.13 21.81 -27.52
CA ASP A 240 -1.68 23.19 -27.74
C ASP A 240 -0.27 23.42 -27.15
N LYS A 241 0.59 24.16 -27.88
CA LYS A 241 2.03 24.28 -27.59
C LYS A 241 2.42 24.76 -26.19
N ASP A 242 1.52 25.48 -25.50
CA ASP A 242 1.77 26.03 -24.16
C ASP A 242 1.17 25.19 -23.03
N ARG A 243 0.66 24.01 -23.36
CA ARG A 243 -0.01 23.13 -22.40
C ARG A 243 0.79 21.84 -22.16
N ILE A 244 0.56 21.26 -21.00
CA ILE A 244 1.14 19.97 -20.61
C ILE A 244 0.15 18.84 -20.90
N PRO A 245 0.60 17.74 -21.51
CA PRO A 245 -0.24 16.56 -21.71
C PRO A 245 -0.89 16.09 -20.42
N ALA A 246 -2.14 15.70 -20.53
CA ALA A 246 -2.91 15.27 -19.38
C ALA A 246 -3.93 14.20 -19.78
N THR A 247 -4.13 13.23 -18.91
CA THR A 247 -5.19 12.23 -19.05
C THR A 247 -6.32 12.55 -18.09
N LEU A 248 -7.52 12.69 -18.63
CA LEU A 248 -8.73 12.85 -17.83
C LEU A 248 -9.44 11.51 -17.67
N TYR A 249 -9.84 11.23 -16.44
CA TYR A 249 -10.65 10.07 -16.08
C TYR A 249 -11.97 10.51 -15.45
N LEU A 250 -13.04 9.82 -15.82
CA LEU A 250 -14.29 9.82 -15.04
C LEU A 250 -14.15 8.78 -13.92
N THR A 251 -14.58 9.14 -12.73
CA THR A 251 -14.67 8.21 -11.60
C THR A 251 -16.07 7.61 -11.59
N ILE A 252 -16.15 6.33 -11.89
CA ILE A 252 -17.41 5.58 -12.02
C ILE A 252 -17.62 4.71 -10.79
N ARG A 253 -18.80 4.79 -10.18
CA ARG A 253 -19.26 3.82 -9.19
C ARG A 253 -19.74 2.56 -9.89
N LYS A 254 -19.15 1.40 -9.55
CA LYS A 254 -19.37 0.16 -10.30
C LYS A 254 -20.78 -0.40 -10.18
N SER A 255 -21.45 -0.19 -9.03
CA SER A 255 -22.78 -0.77 -8.78
C SER A 255 -23.87 -0.23 -9.68
N ASP A 256 -23.88 1.09 -9.93
CA ASP A 256 -24.94 1.77 -10.69
C ASP A 256 -24.43 2.53 -11.91
N LYS A 257 -23.13 2.41 -12.22
CA LYS A 257 -22.43 3.07 -13.32
C LYS A 257 -22.54 4.60 -13.28
N LYS A 258 -22.81 5.18 -12.10
CA LYS A 258 -22.91 6.61 -11.90
C LYS A 258 -21.53 7.27 -11.91
N ILE A 259 -21.39 8.40 -12.62
CA ILE A 259 -20.23 9.27 -12.50
C ILE A 259 -20.30 9.96 -11.12
N VAL A 260 -19.37 9.66 -10.24
CA VAL A 260 -19.27 10.24 -8.89
C VAL A 260 -18.20 11.32 -8.78
N GLY A 261 -17.32 11.43 -9.78
CA GLY A 261 -16.26 12.43 -9.83
C GLY A 261 -15.50 12.40 -11.15
N ASN A 262 -14.52 13.26 -11.23
CA ASN A 262 -13.52 13.29 -12.29
C ASN A 262 -12.13 13.53 -11.69
N VAL A 263 -11.12 13.09 -12.40
CA VAL A 263 -9.72 13.37 -12.09
C VAL A 263 -8.91 13.55 -13.36
N GLN A 264 -8.17 14.65 -13.45
CA GLN A 264 -7.20 14.90 -14.51
C GLN A 264 -5.80 14.74 -13.95
N ILE A 265 -4.96 13.95 -14.64
CA ILE A 265 -3.56 13.73 -14.32
C ILE A 265 -2.71 14.38 -15.40
N ARG A 266 -1.90 15.35 -15.04
CA ARG A 266 -0.89 15.99 -15.88
C ARG A 266 0.35 15.12 -15.87
N HIS A 267 0.91 14.80 -17.05
CA HIS A 267 1.95 13.81 -17.19
C HIS A 267 3.30 14.26 -16.62
N PHE A 268 3.51 15.57 -16.56
CA PHE A 268 4.67 16.21 -15.92
C PHE A 268 4.31 17.64 -15.51
N LEU A 269 5.20 18.31 -14.76
CA LEU A 269 5.00 19.70 -14.37
C LEU A 269 5.85 20.63 -15.27
N ASN A 270 5.38 21.85 -15.41
CA ASN A 270 6.16 23.02 -15.80
C ASN A 270 6.18 24.01 -14.62
N GLU A 271 6.90 25.12 -14.73
CA GLU A 271 6.99 26.12 -13.65
C GLU A 271 5.62 26.61 -13.17
N LYS A 272 4.65 26.77 -14.07
CA LYS A 272 3.30 27.19 -13.71
C LYS A 272 2.59 26.15 -12.86
N LEU A 273 2.59 24.90 -13.29
CA LEU A 273 1.95 23.78 -12.59
C LEU A 273 2.69 23.39 -11.31
N LEU A 274 4.02 23.57 -11.29
CA LEU A 274 4.80 23.42 -10.08
C LEU A 274 4.38 24.44 -9.02
N ASN A 275 4.10 25.68 -9.42
CA ASN A 275 3.66 26.73 -8.50
C ASN A 275 2.20 26.54 -8.10
N TYR A 276 1.31 26.26 -9.04
CA TYR A 276 -0.12 26.10 -8.79
C TYR A 276 -0.77 25.17 -9.82
N GLY A 277 -1.54 24.20 -9.35
CA GLY A 277 -2.29 23.22 -10.15
C GLY A 277 -1.78 21.78 -9.98
N GLY A 278 -0.48 21.58 -9.72
CA GLY A 278 0.11 20.26 -9.48
C GLY A 278 -0.14 19.23 -10.57
N HIS A 279 0.10 17.96 -10.26
CA HIS A 279 -0.16 16.83 -11.17
C HIS A 279 -1.65 16.45 -11.24
N ILE A 280 -2.38 16.54 -10.13
CA ILE A 280 -3.76 16.06 -10.04
C ILE A 280 -4.70 17.22 -9.75
N GLY A 281 -5.71 17.38 -10.62
CA GLY A 281 -6.92 18.14 -10.33
C GLY A 281 -8.11 17.20 -10.27
N ASP A 282 -8.94 17.30 -9.23
CA ASP A 282 -10.05 16.39 -9.02
C ASP A 282 -11.29 17.04 -8.45
N SER A 283 -12.45 16.47 -8.73
CA SER A 283 -13.73 16.89 -8.17
C SER A 283 -14.63 15.70 -7.86
N VAL A 284 -15.44 15.86 -6.83
CA VAL A 284 -16.50 14.91 -6.48
C VAL A 284 -17.86 15.58 -6.70
N ARG A 285 -18.74 14.85 -7.38
CA ARG A 285 -20.13 15.24 -7.66
C ARG A 285 -20.82 15.75 -6.38
N PRO A 286 -21.54 16.89 -6.41
CA PRO A 286 -22.11 17.49 -5.20
C PRO A 286 -22.92 16.52 -4.32
N SER A 287 -23.84 15.75 -4.90
CA SER A 287 -24.67 14.76 -4.17
C SER A 287 -23.90 13.54 -3.64
N GLU A 288 -22.66 13.36 -4.09
CA GLU A 288 -21.81 12.22 -3.70
C GLU A 288 -20.67 12.61 -2.73
N ARG A 289 -20.60 13.87 -2.32
CA ARG A 289 -19.60 14.36 -1.36
C ARG A 289 -19.79 13.76 0.05
N ARG A 290 -18.71 13.78 0.86
CA ARG A 290 -18.67 13.28 2.24
C ARG A 290 -18.90 11.77 2.40
N LYS A 291 -18.77 11.01 1.30
CA LYS A 291 -18.91 9.54 1.27
C LYS A 291 -17.56 8.82 1.14
N GLY A 292 -16.43 9.55 1.19
CA GLY A 292 -15.08 9.00 1.07
C GLY A 292 -14.56 8.89 -0.38
N TYR A 293 -15.35 9.26 -1.37
CA TYR A 293 -14.99 9.09 -2.79
C TYR A 293 -13.75 9.90 -3.20
N ALA A 294 -13.52 11.12 -2.68
CA ALA A 294 -12.31 11.88 -2.97
C ALA A 294 -11.04 11.11 -2.57
N THR A 295 -11.03 10.52 -1.36
CA THR A 295 -9.88 9.71 -0.90
C THR A 295 -9.63 8.51 -1.80
N GLU A 296 -10.68 7.78 -2.18
CA GLU A 296 -10.54 6.60 -3.05
C GLU A 296 -10.17 7.01 -4.49
N GLN A 297 -10.73 8.11 -5.00
CA GLN A 297 -10.40 8.65 -6.32
C GLN A 297 -8.92 9.03 -6.43
N ILE A 298 -8.38 9.76 -5.44
CA ILE A 298 -6.95 10.11 -5.39
C ILE A 298 -6.12 8.82 -5.30
N ARG A 299 -6.50 7.84 -4.48
CA ARG A 299 -5.79 6.55 -4.38
C ARG A 299 -5.68 5.84 -5.73
N LEU A 300 -6.77 5.81 -6.50
CA LEU A 300 -6.78 5.23 -7.85
C LEU A 300 -5.93 6.06 -8.83
N ALA A 301 -6.00 7.39 -8.74
CA ALA A 301 -5.21 8.30 -9.56
C ALA A 301 -3.69 8.13 -9.30
N LEU A 302 -3.27 7.94 -8.05
CA LEU A 302 -1.86 7.67 -7.71
C LEU A 302 -1.35 6.38 -8.36
N GLY A 303 -2.21 5.35 -8.50
CA GLY A 303 -1.87 4.16 -9.29
C GLY A 303 -1.60 4.50 -10.77
N LYS A 304 -2.42 5.42 -11.35
CA LYS A 304 -2.22 5.89 -12.72
C LYS A 304 -0.99 6.79 -12.87
N CYS A 305 -0.67 7.61 -11.87
CA CYS A 305 0.57 8.38 -11.85
C CYS A 305 1.80 7.44 -11.90
N LYS A 306 1.77 6.35 -11.13
CA LYS A 306 2.84 5.35 -11.17
C LYS A 306 2.97 4.66 -12.54
N ASP A 307 1.83 4.34 -13.19
CA ASP A 307 1.81 3.78 -14.55
C ASP A 307 2.42 4.77 -15.59
N LEU A 308 2.36 6.08 -15.32
CA LEU A 308 2.94 7.16 -16.13
C LEU A 308 4.41 7.48 -15.76
N GLY A 309 5.00 6.78 -14.80
CA GLY A 309 6.36 7.03 -14.34
C GLY A 309 6.50 8.30 -13.48
N ILE A 310 5.42 8.80 -12.88
CA ILE A 310 5.45 9.94 -11.95
C ILE A 310 5.72 9.39 -10.54
N ASP A 311 6.89 9.69 -10.00
CA ASP A 311 7.34 9.16 -8.71
C ASP A 311 6.98 10.06 -7.53
N ASN A 312 6.86 11.38 -7.76
CA ASN A 312 6.44 12.34 -6.75
C ASN A 312 5.28 13.18 -7.28
N VAL A 313 4.13 13.07 -6.64
CA VAL A 313 2.89 13.69 -7.07
C VAL A 313 2.60 14.93 -6.24
N LEU A 314 2.56 16.10 -6.89
CA LEU A 314 2.09 17.35 -6.29
C LEU A 314 0.58 17.47 -6.46
N ILE A 315 -0.12 17.74 -5.37
CA ILE A 315 -1.55 18.07 -5.36
C ILE A 315 -1.73 19.32 -4.51
N ASP A 316 -2.48 20.27 -4.99
CA ASP A 316 -2.84 21.47 -4.24
C ASP A 316 -4.34 21.55 -3.97
N CYS A 317 -4.70 22.31 -2.94
CA CYS A 317 -6.09 22.63 -2.64
C CYS A 317 -6.19 23.94 -1.89
N ASP A 318 -7.33 24.60 -2.02
CA ASP A 318 -7.68 25.72 -1.15
C ASP A 318 -7.59 25.32 0.33
N LYS A 319 -6.96 26.16 1.15
CA LYS A 319 -6.84 25.94 2.60
C LYS A 319 -8.19 25.74 3.29
N ASN A 320 -9.23 26.41 2.81
CA ASN A 320 -10.58 26.28 3.34
C ASN A 320 -11.26 24.97 2.92
N ASN A 321 -10.74 24.29 1.88
CA ASN A 321 -11.24 22.99 1.44
C ASN A 321 -10.69 21.84 2.30
N ILE A 322 -11.14 21.79 3.57
CA ILE A 322 -10.74 20.75 4.53
C ILE A 322 -10.99 19.34 4.00
N GLY A 323 -11.99 19.18 3.12
CA GLY A 323 -12.33 17.88 2.52
C GLY A 323 -11.23 17.37 1.60
N SER A 324 -10.72 18.23 0.71
CA SER A 324 -9.61 17.92 -0.19
C SER A 324 -8.31 17.72 0.59
N ALA A 325 -7.95 18.63 1.49
CA ALA A 325 -6.75 18.50 2.33
C ALA A 325 -6.71 17.14 3.06
N LYS A 326 -7.83 16.70 3.67
CA LYS A 326 -7.92 15.39 4.32
C LYS A 326 -7.83 14.23 3.34
N ALA A 327 -8.42 14.34 2.15
CA ALA A 327 -8.34 13.28 1.15
C ALA A 327 -6.90 13.10 0.66
N ILE A 328 -6.17 14.19 0.45
CA ILE A 328 -4.75 14.19 0.07
C ILE A 328 -3.90 13.58 1.20
N GLN A 329 -4.06 14.06 2.45
CA GLN A 329 -3.33 13.55 3.62
C GLN A 329 -3.59 12.07 3.89
N ASN A 330 -4.82 11.59 3.70
CA ASN A 330 -5.18 10.18 3.84
C ASN A 330 -4.48 9.28 2.80
N ASN A 331 -3.99 9.87 1.71
CA ASN A 331 -3.18 9.20 0.68
C ASN A 331 -1.67 9.44 0.86
N GLY A 332 -1.25 9.93 2.02
CA GLY A 332 0.16 10.14 2.32
C GLY A 332 0.71 11.52 1.94
N GLY A 333 -0.17 12.47 1.61
CA GLY A 333 0.21 13.84 1.29
C GLY A 333 0.87 14.55 2.47
N VAL A 334 2.07 15.08 2.25
CA VAL A 334 2.84 15.88 3.19
C VAL A 334 2.78 17.33 2.74
N LEU A 335 2.33 18.22 3.64
CA LEU A 335 2.26 19.65 3.35
C LEU A 335 3.68 20.20 3.15
N GLU A 336 3.94 20.75 1.97
CA GLU A 336 5.19 21.46 1.68
C GLU A 336 5.13 22.90 2.19
N ASN A 337 4.13 23.63 1.73
CA ASN A 337 3.94 25.04 2.06
C ASN A 337 2.51 25.51 1.78
N GLU A 338 2.27 26.77 2.13
CA GLU A 338 1.06 27.52 1.80
C GLU A 338 1.45 28.74 0.98
N ILE A 339 0.77 28.97 -0.14
CA ILE A 339 1.04 30.09 -1.03
C ILE A 339 -0.24 30.89 -1.32
N TYR A 340 -0.10 32.16 -1.63
CA TYR A 340 -1.22 32.97 -2.11
C TYR A 340 -1.33 32.90 -3.63
N VAL A 341 -2.50 32.53 -4.15
CA VAL A 341 -2.84 32.55 -5.56
C VAL A 341 -4.13 33.36 -5.68
N GLU A 342 -4.13 34.46 -6.44
CA GLU A 342 -5.29 35.31 -6.68
C GLU A 342 -6.09 35.70 -5.40
N ASN A 343 -5.36 35.96 -4.28
CA ASN A 343 -5.88 36.25 -2.94
C ASN A 343 -6.46 35.06 -2.15
N GLU A 344 -6.39 33.85 -2.66
CA GLU A 344 -6.74 32.64 -1.93
C GLU A 344 -5.48 31.95 -1.39
N LEU A 345 -5.57 31.37 -0.20
CA LEU A 345 -4.47 30.64 0.42
C LEU A 345 -4.57 29.18 0.03
N VAL A 346 -3.60 28.70 -0.72
CA VAL A 346 -3.52 27.36 -1.28
C VAL A 346 -2.49 26.53 -0.53
N GLN A 347 -2.83 25.31 -0.14
CA GLN A 347 -1.95 24.32 0.46
C GLN A 347 -1.42 23.38 -0.62
N ARG A 348 -0.09 23.19 -0.65
CA ARG A 348 0.59 22.31 -1.59
C ARG A 348 1.11 21.07 -0.88
N TYR A 349 0.76 19.90 -1.39
CA TYR A 349 1.09 18.61 -0.78
C TYR A 349 1.86 17.74 -1.77
N TRP A 350 2.95 17.13 -1.31
CA TRP A 350 3.66 16.10 -2.05
C TRP A 350 3.29 14.71 -1.54
N ILE A 351 3.10 13.78 -2.48
CA ILE A 351 2.91 12.35 -2.22
C ILE A 351 4.03 11.61 -2.94
N SER A 352 4.95 11.02 -2.19
CA SER A 352 5.98 10.16 -2.76
C SER A 352 5.39 8.78 -3.08
N LEU A 353 5.58 8.32 -4.31
CA LEU A 353 5.26 6.96 -4.77
C LEU A 353 6.49 6.04 -4.73
N LYS A 354 7.68 6.60 -4.41
CA LYS A 354 8.95 5.90 -4.23
C LYS A 354 9.18 5.41 -2.79
N LYS A 355 8.21 5.51 -1.89
CA LYS A 355 8.34 4.87 -0.58
C LYS A 355 8.47 3.36 -0.74
N ARG A 356 9.63 2.85 -0.31
CA ARG A 356 9.90 1.41 -0.24
C ARG A 356 9.87 0.97 1.21
N PHE A 357 8.99 0.02 1.52
CA PHE A 357 8.93 -0.63 2.82
C PHE A 357 9.85 -1.84 2.83
N VAL A 358 10.11 -2.38 4.02
CA VAL A 358 10.87 -3.64 4.19
C VAL A 358 10.52 -4.65 3.10
N THR A 359 11.54 -5.20 2.47
CA THR A 359 11.39 -6.23 1.45
C THR A 359 10.69 -7.46 2.02
N ASN A 360 9.50 -7.74 1.50
CA ASN A 360 8.85 -9.02 1.72
C ASN A 360 9.25 -9.97 0.57
N PRO A 361 10.10 -10.97 0.83
CA PRO A 361 10.58 -11.85 -0.24
C PRO A 361 9.46 -12.59 -0.97
N ASN A 362 8.34 -12.88 -0.30
CA ASN A 362 7.20 -13.55 -0.91
C ASN A 362 6.39 -12.65 -1.88
N ASP A 363 6.72 -11.36 -1.98
CA ASP A 363 6.15 -10.45 -2.98
C ASP A 363 6.93 -10.47 -4.31
N MET A 364 8.10 -11.09 -4.32
CA MET A 364 8.91 -11.29 -5.51
C MET A 364 8.47 -12.56 -6.25
N GLU A 365 8.14 -12.46 -7.54
CA GLU A 365 7.67 -13.60 -8.36
C GLU A 365 8.70 -14.73 -8.46
N ILE A 366 9.98 -14.40 -8.29
CA ILE A 366 11.10 -15.34 -8.37
C ILE A 366 11.32 -16.11 -7.06
N VAL A 367 10.60 -15.79 -5.99
CA VAL A 367 10.73 -16.44 -4.68
C VAL A 367 9.57 -17.41 -4.47
N ASP A 368 9.89 -18.69 -4.20
CA ASP A 368 8.91 -19.71 -3.83
C ASP A 368 8.56 -19.63 -2.33
N ASN A 369 9.58 -19.47 -1.49
CA ASN A 369 9.43 -19.38 -0.04
C ASN A 369 10.49 -18.44 0.53
N GLY A 370 10.04 -17.42 1.25
CA GLY A 370 10.90 -16.49 1.96
C GLY A 370 10.28 -16.01 3.26
N SER A 371 11.07 -15.38 4.11
CA SER A 371 10.62 -14.80 5.37
C SER A 371 11.39 -13.54 5.68
N PHE A 372 10.80 -12.65 6.48
CA PHE A 372 11.54 -11.53 7.06
C PHE A 372 11.14 -11.30 8.51
N LYS A 373 12.06 -10.74 9.29
CA LYS A 373 11.85 -10.36 10.68
C LYS A 373 12.50 -9.02 10.97
N ILE A 374 11.82 -8.18 11.75
CA ILE A 374 12.27 -6.84 12.10
C ILE A 374 12.54 -6.77 13.60
N LYS A 375 13.70 -6.21 13.97
CA LYS A 375 14.08 -5.91 15.35
C LYS A 375 14.44 -4.44 15.47
N SER A 376 13.89 -3.75 16.48
CA SER A 376 14.24 -2.37 16.79
C SER A 376 15.49 -2.32 17.67
N PHE A 377 16.35 -1.35 17.39
CA PHE A 377 17.58 -1.08 18.11
C PHE A 377 17.59 0.39 18.57
N ASN A 378 18.15 0.61 19.76
CA ASN A 378 18.39 1.94 20.31
C ASN A 378 19.67 1.87 21.15
N ASN A 379 20.80 2.00 20.47
CA ASN A 379 22.13 1.98 21.11
C ASN A 379 23.01 3.10 20.55
N SER A 380 24.24 3.23 21.02
CA SER A 380 25.17 4.30 20.60
C SER A 380 25.54 4.26 19.12
N ASP A 381 25.47 3.09 18.49
CA ASP A 381 25.94 2.86 17.13
C ASP A 381 24.80 2.92 16.10
N PHE A 382 23.55 2.65 16.55
CA PHE A 382 22.41 2.52 15.67
C PHE A 382 21.09 2.80 16.39
N VAL A 383 20.27 3.66 15.81
CA VAL A 383 18.91 3.97 16.28
C VAL A 383 17.93 3.79 15.13
N GLY A 384 17.22 2.67 15.13
CA GLY A 384 16.32 2.34 14.04
C GLY A 384 15.82 0.90 14.08
N ASP A 385 15.45 0.39 12.93
CA ASP A 385 15.04 -1.00 12.75
C ASP A 385 15.98 -1.71 11.79
N ILE A 386 16.25 -2.99 12.10
CA ILE A 386 16.95 -3.88 11.18
C ILE A 386 16.00 -4.99 10.79
N ALA A 387 15.86 -5.22 9.48
CA ALA A 387 15.12 -6.33 8.94
C ALA A 387 16.07 -7.40 8.40
N LEU A 388 15.90 -8.63 8.84
CA LEU A 388 16.57 -9.80 8.25
C LEU A 388 15.60 -10.49 7.31
N ILE A 389 15.90 -10.45 6.02
CA ILE A 389 15.20 -11.12 4.94
C ILE A 389 15.91 -12.44 4.64
N LYS A 390 15.16 -13.55 4.53
CA LYS A 390 15.68 -14.86 4.17
C LYS A 390 14.98 -15.37 2.92
N PHE A 391 15.76 -15.74 1.92
CA PHE A 391 15.30 -16.42 0.70
C PHE A 391 15.45 -17.93 0.91
N ASN A 392 14.44 -18.58 1.51
CA ASN A 392 14.53 -20.00 1.86
C ASN A 392 14.55 -20.90 0.62
N LYS A 393 13.74 -20.54 -0.40
CA LYS A 393 13.65 -21.23 -1.69
C LYS A 393 13.30 -20.24 -2.79
N MET A 394 13.99 -20.35 -3.91
CA MET A 394 13.75 -19.50 -5.08
C MET A 394 13.39 -20.33 -6.32
N ASN A 395 12.51 -19.80 -7.18
CA ASN A 395 12.17 -20.38 -8.47
C ASN A 395 13.32 -20.23 -9.48
N LYS A 396 14.06 -19.10 -9.35
CA LYS A 396 15.27 -18.82 -10.11
C LYS A 396 16.14 -17.82 -9.34
N PRO A 397 17.48 -17.84 -9.51
CA PRO A 397 18.36 -16.85 -8.93
C PRO A 397 18.02 -15.43 -9.39
N TYR A 398 18.19 -14.45 -8.50
CA TYR A 398 18.14 -13.03 -8.86
C TYR A 398 19.53 -12.58 -9.30
N MET A 399 19.69 -12.37 -10.61
CA MET A 399 20.98 -12.04 -11.23
C MET A 399 21.00 -10.62 -11.75
N ILE A 400 22.11 -9.92 -11.57
CA ILE A 400 22.47 -8.73 -12.34
C ILE A 400 23.32 -9.22 -13.52
N GLU A 401 22.69 -9.40 -14.69
CA GLU A 401 23.29 -10.12 -15.83
C GLU A 401 24.55 -9.45 -16.39
N ASN A 402 24.59 -8.11 -16.48
CA ASN A 402 25.71 -7.36 -17.06
C ASN A 402 27.03 -7.51 -16.28
N ILE A 403 26.98 -7.86 -14.99
CA ILE A 403 28.15 -8.10 -14.14
C ILE A 403 28.22 -9.53 -13.59
N ASN A 404 27.27 -10.40 -13.98
CA ASN A 404 27.14 -11.80 -13.54
C ASN A 404 27.16 -11.93 -12.01
N LEU A 405 26.43 -11.04 -11.30
CA LEU A 405 26.33 -11.02 -9.87
C LEU A 405 25.00 -11.63 -9.41
N CYS A 406 25.04 -12.64 -8.53
CA CYS A 406 23.87 -13.24 -7.92
C CYS A 406 23.52 -12.50 -6.62
N MET A 407 22.42 -11.77 -6.63
CA MET A 407 21.95 -10.95 -5.51
C MET A 407 21.13 -11.76 -4.49
N ALA A 408 20.38 -12.77 -4.98
CA ALA A 408 19.63 -13.69 -4.13
C ALA A 408 19.51 -15.06 -4.78
N ASN A 409 19.61 -16.09 -3.95
CA ASN A 409 19.41 -17.50 -4.29
C ASN A 409 18.91 -18.27 -3.06
N ASP A 410 18.75 -19.57 -3.12
CA ASP A 410 18.36 -20.41 -2.00
C ASP A 410 19.29 -20.16 -0.78
N ASN A 411 18.70 -19.90 0.38
CA ASN A 411 19.35 -19.62 1.67
C ASN A 411 20.15 -18.31 1.74
N TYR A 412 20.08 -17.43 0.75
CA TYR A 412 20.66 -16.10 0.82
C TYR A 412 19.90 -15.23 1.82
N LYS A 413 20.55 -14.16 2.28
CA LYS A 413 20.00 -13.26 3.29
C LYS A 413 20.30 -11.81 2.90
N TRP A 414 19.32 -10.94 3.08
CA TRP A 414 19.52 -9.50 3.06
C TRP A 414 19.29 -8.95 4.46
N LEU A 415 20.14 -8.03 4.87
CA LEU A 415 20.03 -7.32 6.14
C LEU A 415 19.84 -5.84 5.83
N GLU A 416 18.61 -5.36 5.98
CA GLU A 416 18.22 -3.98 5.70
C GLU A 416 18.27 -3.16 6.99
N PHE A 417 19.00 -2.04 6.96
CA PHE A 417 19.20 -1.13 8.08
C PHE A 417 18.45 0.18 7.86
N TYR A 418 17.44 0.42 8.64
CA TYR A 418 16.63 1.64 8.64
C TYR A 418 17.07 2.53 9.81
N ASP A 419 18.20 3.26 9.65
CA ASP A 419 18.70 4.21 10.64
C ASP A 419 17.94 5.54 10.53
N TYR A 420 17.14 5.87 11.55
CA TYR A 420 16.30 7.07 11.54
C TYR A 420 17.07 8.39 11.61
N ASN A 421 18.40 8.35 11.86
CA ASN A 421 19.28 9.51 11.89
C ASN A 421 20.05 9.70 10.57
N LYS A 422 19.83 8.84 9.57
CA LYS A 422 20.53 8.86 8.29
C LYS A 422 19.61 9.25 7.13
N LYS A 423 20.24 9.64 6.04
CA LYS A 423 19.62 9.93 4.74
C LYS A 423 19.94 8.83 3.71
N TYR A 424 20.19 7.63 4.18
CA TYR A 424 20.37 6.44 3.35
C TYR A 424 19.92 5.19 4.10
N MET A 425 19.41 4.23 3.37
CA MET A 425 19.15 2.88 3.83
C MET A 425 20.30 1.99 3.37
N LEU A 426 20.72 1.04 4.20
CA LEU A 426 21.76 0.07 3.86
C LEU A 426 21.15 -1.33 3.74
N THR A 427 21.37 -1.98 2.60
CA THR A 427 21.15 -3.42 2.43
C THR A 427 22.49 -4.15 2.36
N ALA A 428 22.79 -4.97 3.33
CA ALA A 428 23.94 -5.89 3.29
C ALA A 428 23.47 -7.26 2.80
N MET A 429 23.98 -7.71 1.67
CA MET A 429 23.57 -8.94 1.00
C MET A 429 24.55 -10.06 1.27
N TYR A 430 24.05 -11.22 1.69
CA TYR A 430 24.85 -12.37 2.08
C TYR A 430 24.44 -13.63 1.32
N ASN A 431 25.43 -14.45 0.94
CA ASN A 431 25.20 -15.76 0.37
C ASN A 431 24.76 -16.79 1.44
N GLU A 432 24.55 -18.03 1.05
CA GLU A 432 24.16 -19.15 1.93
C GLU A 432 25.17 -19.41 3.06
N ASN A 433 26.45 -19.09 2.87
CA ASN A 433 27.53 -19.25 3.85
C ASN A 433 27.70 -18.04 4.78
N ASN A 434 26.81 -17.04 4.68
CA ASN A 434 26.92 -15.74 5.37
C ASN A 434 28.17 -14.94 4.95
N GLU A 435 28.63 -15.10 3.73
CA GLU A 435 29.66 -14.27 3.14
C GLU A 435 29.00 -13.11 2.42
N ILE A 436 29.55 -11.90 2.60
CA ILE A 436 29.01 -10.69 1.97
C ILE A 436 29.19 -10.75 0.45
N ILE A 437 28.10 -10.41 -0.25
CA ILE A 437 28.05 -10.31 -1.70
C ILE A 437 28.23 -8.86 -2.11
N GLU A 438 27.49 -7.94 -1.47
CA GLU A 438 27.49 -6.52 -1.76
C GLU A 438 26.85 -5.74 -0.61
N TRP A 439 27.24 -4.47 -0.48
CA TRP A 439 26.53 -3.48 0.31
C TRP A 439 25.91 -2.47 -0.63
N TYR A 440 24.62 -2.26 -0.50
CA TYR A 440 23.83 -1.37 -1.30
C TYR A 440 23.26 -0.26 -0.38
N PHE A 441 23.50 0.99 -0.75
CA PHE A 441 23.04 2.14 -0.01
C PHE A 441 22.11 2.96 -0.88
N ASP A 442 20.84 2.95 -0.57
CA ASP A 442 19.81 3.77 -1.20
C ASP A 442 19.80 5.15 -0.55
N ILE A 443 20.09 6.21 -1.28
CA ILE A 443 20.00 7.58 -0.77
C ILE A 443 18.52 7.95 -0.65
N ALA A 444 18.11 8.37 0.54
CA ALA A 444 16.71 8.61 0.85
C ALA A 444 16.47 10.04 1.32
N ARG A 445 15.31 10.61 0.91
CA ARG A 445 14.81 11.85 1.48
C ARG A 445 14.55 11.69 2.97
N LYS A 446 14.06 10.53 3.36
CA LYS A 446 13.73 10.21 4.74
C LYS A 446 13.75 8.69 4.97
N ILE A 447 14.32 8.28 6.09
CA ILE A 447 14.09 6.96 6.68
C ILE A 447 13.04 7.13 7.76
N GLY A 448 12.04 6.26 7.80
CA GLY A 448 10.95 6.40 8.75
C GLY A 448 10.24 5.09 9.06
N LYS A 449 9.17 5.21 9.82
CA LYS A 449 8.31 4.10 10.22
C LYS A 449 6.86 4.51 10.10
N GLU A 450 6.08 3.76 9.34
CA GLU A 450 4.64 3.93 9.25
C GLU A 450 3.96 2.68 9.79
N LYS A 451 3.05 2.87 10.76
CA LYS A 451 2.26 1.78 11.35
C LYS A 451 3.10 0.60 11.85
N GLY A 452 4.31 0.90 12.31
CA GLY A 452 5.24 -0.09 12.84
C GLY A 452 6.09 -0.81 11.79
N ILE A 453 5.99 -0.45 10.50
CA ILE A 453 6.82 -0.97 9.41
C ILE A 453 7.81 0.11 8.98
N PRO A 454 9.13 -0.15 8.97
CA PRO A 454 10.11 0.80 8.48
C PRO A 454 10.01 0.95 6.97
N TYR A 455 10.34 2.16 6.50
CA TYR A 455 10.39 2.51 5.09
C TYR A 455 11.51 3.50 4.81
N GLU A 456 11.89 3.57 3.56
CA GLU A 456 12.65 4.66 2.98
C GLU A 456 11.81 5.44 1.96
N ASP A 457 12.05 6.73 1.87
CA ASP A 457 11.54 7.59 0.80
C ASP A 457 12.71 7.85 -0.16
N ASP A 458 12.81 6.99 -1.16
CA ASP A 458 13.93 6.88 -2.09
C ASP A 458 14.17 8.18 -2.88
N LEU A 459 15.44 8.51 -3.10
CA LEU A 459 15.90 9.68 -3.84
C LEU A 459 16.84 9.34 -5.00
N TYR A 460 16.57 8.20 -5.64
CA TYR A 460 17.20 7.70 -6.87
C TYR A 460 18.67 7.30 -6.78
N LEU A 461 19.54 8.10 -6.14
CA LEU A 461 20.97 7.80 -6.11
C LEU A 461 21.28 6.61 -5.21
N ASP A 462 22.13 5.73 -5.72
CA ASP A 462 22.59 4.56 -5.00
C ASP A 462 24.12 4.53 -4.90
N VAL A 463 24.62 4.11 -3.74
CA VAL A 463 26.06 3.86 -3.55
C VAL A 463 26.26 2.37 -3.29
N VAL A 464 27.02 1.73 -4.15
CA VAL A 464 27.31 0.29 -4.06
C VAL A 464 28.76 0.07 -3.66
N VAL A 465 28.98 -0.89 -2.76
CA VAL A 465 30.30 -1.31 -2.32
C VAL A 465 30.48 -2.80 -2.50
N THR A 466 31.49 -3.18 -3.29
CA THR A 466 31.84 -4.60 -3.48
C THR A 466 32.69 -5.14 -2.31
N PRO A 467 32.75 -6.46 -2.09
CA PRO A 467 33.63 -7.06 -1.09
C PRO A 467 35.13 -6.72 -1.30
N LYS A 468 35.53 -6.41 -2.53
CA LYS A 468 36.88 -5.96 -2.87
C LYS A 468 37.14 -4.50 -2.44
N GLY A 469 36.07 -3.74 -2.16
CA GLY A 469 36.12 -2.35 -1.73
C GLY A 469 36.00 -1.34 -2.85
N ASP A 470 35.56 -1.76 -4.04
CA ASP A 470 35.20 -0.83 -5.11
C ASP A 470 33.90 -0.12 -4.73
N ILE A 471 33.85 1.20 -4.86
CA ILE A 471 32.71 2.03 -4.53
C ILE A 471 32.20 2.68 -5.81
N LYS A 472 30.91 2.53 -6.09
CA LYS A 472 30.27 3.11 -7.29
C LYS A 472 29.06 3.94 -6.87
N LEU A 473 28.82 5.03 -7.59
CA LEU A 473 27.59 5.80 -7.58
C LEU A 473 26.76 5.35 -8.79
N LEU A 474 25.48 5.09 -8.58
CA LEU A 474 24.55 4.63 -9.61
C LEU A 474 23.37 5.61 -9.73
N ASP A 475 22.65 5.52 -10.85
CA ASP A 475 21.35 6.13 -11.14
C ASP A 475 21.34 7.67 -11.12
N GLU A 476 22.51 8.30 -11.46
CA GLU A 476 22.64 9.76 -11.61
C GLU A 476 21.74 10.31 -12.71
N ASP A 477 21.50 9.55 -13.77
CA ASP A 477 20.60 9.89 -14.87
C ASP A 477 19.13 9.88 -14.41
N GLU A 478 18.72 8.91 -13.60
CA GLU A 478 17.36 8.85 -13.05
C GLU A 478 17.07 10.06 -12.14
N LEU A 479 17.99 10.41 -11.25
CA LEU A 479 17.84 11.60 -10.39
C LEU A 479 17.77 12.87 -11.23
N LYS A 480 18.61 12.98 -12.28
CA LYS A 480 18.60 14.13 -13.17
C LYS A 480 17.28 14.25 -13.93
N ASP A 481 16.77 13.15 -14.48
CA ASP A 481 15.50 13.13 -15.19
C ASP A 481 14.34 13.52 -14.27
N ALA A 482 14.32 13.02 -13.03
CA ALA A 482 13.31 13.40 -12.05
C ALA A 482 13.39 14.89 -11.67
N PHE A 483 14.59 15.46 -11.60
CA PHE A 483 14.78 16.89 -11.38
C PHE A 483 14.29 17.72 -12.58
N ASP A 484 14.63 17.31 -13.80
CA ASP A 484 14.20 17.98 -15.02
C ASP A 484 12.66 17.92 -15.23
N ARG A 485 11.99 16.89 -14.68
CA ARG A 485 10.53 16.76 -14.64
C ARG A 485 9.86 17.44 -13.45
N PHE A 486 10.62 18.16 -12.61
CA PHE A 486 10.16 18.80 -11.37
C PHE A 486 9.59 17.84 -10.30
N GLU A 487 9.88 16.58 -10.36
CA GLU A 487 9.51 15.58 -9.35
C GLU A 487 10.43 15.62 -8.12
N VAL A 488 11.63 16.14 -8.30
CA VAL A 488 12.60 16.41 -7.23
C VAL A 488 12.90 17.90 -7.20
N ASN A 489 12.78 18.52 -6.04
CA ASN A 489 13.14 19.93 -5.88
C ASN A 489 14.66 20.10 -5.78
N LYS A 490 15.15 21.35 -5.97
CA LYS A 490 16.58 21.66 -5.95
C LYS A 490 17.24 21.28 -4.61
N SER A 491 16.57 21.45 -3.48
CA SER A 491 17.12 21.11 -2.17
C SER A 491 17.35 19.61 -2.02
N ASP A 492 16.40 18.79 -2.45
CA ASP A 492 16.50 17.33 -2.40
C ASP A 492 17.56 16.83 -3.39
N TYR A 493 17.62 17.43 -4.60
CA TYR A 493 18.64 17.11 -5.60
C TYR A 493 20.06 17.35 -5.06
N GLU A 494 20.31 18.55 -4.49
CA GLU A 494 21.60 18.89 -3.91
C GLU A 494 21.91 18.03 -2.67
N MET A 495 20.91 17.74 -1.85
CA MET A 495 21.05 16.88 -0.68
C MET A 495 21.46 15.47 -1.07
N ALA A 496 20.82 14.86 -2.09
CA ALA A 496 21.15 13.52 -2.55
C ALA A 496 22.62 13.38 -2.96
N TYR A 497 23.13 14.31 -3.78
CA TYR A 497 24.56 14.31 -4.17
C TYR A 497 25.50 14.56 -2.98
N ASN A 498 25.12 15.43 -2.05
CA ASN A 498 25.95 15.73 -0.88
C ASN A 498 26.03 14.50 0.04
N GLU A 499 24.91 13.84 0.31
CA GLU A 499 24.88 12.62 1.14
C GLU A 499 25.67 11.48 0.47
N ALA A 500 25.46 11.24 -0.83
CA ALA A 500 26.21 10.23 -1.57
C ALA A 500 27.73 10.47 -1.51
N LYS A 501 28.19 11.72 -1.73
CA LYS A 501 29.61 12.09 -1.63
C LYS A 501 30.18 11.90 -0.23
N GLN A 502 29.45 12.32 0.80
CA GLN A 502 29.88 12.14 2.20
C GLN A 502 29.97 10.66 2.52
N LEU A 503 28.95 9.86 2.16
CA LEU A 503 28.93 8.43 2.35
C LEU A 503 30.12 7.74 1.67
N MET A 504 30.36 8.03 0.39
CA MET A 504 31.50 7.47 -0.37
C MET A 504 32.84 7.82 0.28
N ASN A 505 33.00 9.03 0.81
CA ASN A 505 34.22 9.43 1.53
C ASN A 505 34.40 8.65 2.86
N ILE A 506 33.33 8.44 3.60
CA ILE A 506 33.35 7.63 4.82
C ILE A 506 33.73 6.19 4.49
N LEU A 507 33.13 5.61 3.46
CA LEU A 507 33.35 4.23 3.03
C LEU A 507 34.77 3.98 2.52
N LYS A 508 35.37 4.91 1.76
CA LYS A 508 36.77 4.82 1.31
C LYS A 508 37.76 4.62 2.46
N ASN A 509 37.48 5.23 3.61
CA ASN A 509 38.37 5.21 4.77
C ASN A 509 38.02 4.14 5.81
N ASN A 510 36.87 3.48 5.69
CA ASN A 510 36.33 2.60 6.74
C ASN A 510 35.73 1.29 6.20
N LYS A 511 36.15 0.81 5.03
CA LYS A 511 35.53 -0.39 4.41
C LYS A 511 35.59 -1.66 5.31
N ASP A 512 36.73 -1.87 6.01
CA ASP A 512 36.87 -3.04 6.88
C ASP A 512 35.90 -2.97 8.07
N LYS A 513 35.66 -1.75 8.58
CA LYS A 513 34.67 -1.51 9.62
C LYS A 513 33.23 -1.73 9.14
N LEU A 514 32.94 -1.51 7.85
CA LEU A 514 31.62 -1.77 7.29
C LEU A 514 31.29 -3.27 7.38
N LYS A 515 32.24 -4.13 7.02
CA LYS A 515 32.07 -5.57 7.14
C LYS A 515 31.87 -5.99 8.61
N GLU A 516 32.74 -5.52 9.51
CA GLU A 516 32.61 -5.80 10.95
C GLU A 516 31.26 -5.35 11.51
N TYR A 517 30.80 -4.18 11.08
CA TYR A 517 29.52 -3.60 11.47
C TYR A 517 28.34 -4.47 11.03
N THR A 518 28.26 -4.79 9.74
CA THR A 518 27.14 -5.57 9.21
C THR A 518 27.16 -7.02 9.69
N ASP A 519 28.34 -7.66 9.83
CA ASP A 519 28.50 -8.99 10.38
C ASP A 519 28.10 -9.07 11.87
N LYS A 520 28.38 -8.02 12.66
CA LYS A 520 27.93 -7.90 14.05
C LYS A 520 26.41 -8.01 14.14
N TYR A 521 25.70 -7.21 13.35
CA TYR A 521 24.24 -7.20 13.38
C TYR A 521 23.62 -8.44 12.74
N LEU A 522 24.23 -9.03 11.72
CA LEU A 522 23.78 -10.32 11.19
C LEU A 522 23.82 -11.41 12.28
N LYS A 523 24.94 -11.52 13.01
CA LYS A 523 25.09 -12.46 14.13
C LYS A 523 24.05 -12.18 15.22
N GLU A 524 23.83 -10.92 15.56
CA GLU A 524 22.85 -10.54 16.58
C GLU A 524 21.41 -10.88 16.16
N MET A 525 21.06 -10.65 14.89
CA MET A 525 19.75 -11.01 14.36
C MET A 525 19.53 -12.52 14.30
N LEU A 526 20.54 -13.29 13.87
CA LEU A 526 20.48 -14.75 13.85
C LEU A 526 20.35 -15.32 15.26
N LYS A 527 21.17 -14.85 16.21
CA LYS A 527 21.09 -15.26 17.61
C LYS A 527 19.72 -14.93 18.23
N TRP A 528 19.21 -13.74 17.99
CA TRP A 528 17.89 -13.33 18.47
C TRP A 528 16.76 -14.23 17.96
N LEU A 529 16.86 -14.74 16.72
CA LEU A 529 15.91 -15.70 16.18
C LEU A 529 16.05 -17.06 16.88
N GLU A 530 17.28 -17.55 17.08
CA GLU A 530 17.55 -18.81 17.78
C GLU A 530 17.07 -18.77 19.24
N GLU A 531 17.30 -17.68 19.97
CA GLU A 531 16.82 -17.50 21.34
C GLU A 531 15.28 -17.49 21.41
N LYS A 532 14.61 -16.91 20.41
CA LYS A 532 13.15 -17.02 20.32
C LYS A 532 12.71 -18.46 20.03
N ASP A 533 13.42 -19.19 19.18
CA ASP A 533 13.13 -20.58 18.87
C ASP A 533 13.43 -21.52 20.06
N ILE A 534 14.49 -21.24 20.86
CA ILE A 534 14.86 -22.02 22.05
C ILE A 534 13.91 -21.78 23.22
N THR A 535 13.48 -20.55 23.45
CA THR A 535 12.45 -20.25 24.46
C THR A 535 11.12 -20.96 24.17
N TYR A 536 10.94 -21.41 22.95
CA TYR A 536 9.81 -22.21 22.51
C TYR A 536 10.00 -23.73 22.67
N LYS A 537 11.24 -24.21 22.87
CA LYS A 537 11.55 -25.64 23.07
C LYS A 537 11.70 -26.05 24.54
N GLU A 538 11.95 -25.11 25.44
CA GLU A 538 12.23 -25.38 26.87
C GLU A 538 11.05 -25.00 27.81
N ARG A 539 9.92 -24.67 27.31
CA ARG A 539 8.69 -24.42 28.06
C ARG A 539 7.52 -25.19 27.44
#